data_d990964657877c487691203404c643e6
#
_entry.id   d990964657877c487691203404c643e6
#
_cell.length_a   1.000
_cell.length_b   1.000
_cell.length_c   1.000
_cell.angle_alpha   90.00
_cell.angle_beta   90.00
_cell.angle_gamma   90.00
#
_symmetry.space_group_name_H-M   'P 1'
#
loop_
_entity.id
_entity.type
_entity.pdbx_description
1 polymer ?
#
loop_
_entity_poly.entity_id
_entity_poly.type
_entity_poly.pdbx_seq_one_letter_code
_entity_poly.pdbx_strand_id
1 'polypeptide(L)'
;MRPEDYKTLEILEDAFERKDGSHFVSFLDHSRDLPLLLRVHAVCMLEHVGDERVVSSLCRVLKDDPSPLTRHEAAFTLGQLGYKSAVSALVTAMLNDASPIVRHESAVALSSIGDEAALPELEKAIQDTDEDVSNSALIAWEYLSYLRRNRRGARDMTKPKIRL
;
A
#
# COMPACT_ATOMS: atom_id res chain seq x y z
N MET A 1 -18.96 8.44 18.87
CA MET A 1 -17.64 8.89 19.38
C MET A 1 -17.80 9.49 20.76
N ARG A 2 -16.91 9.16 21.68
CA ARG A 2 -16.86 9.71 23.03
C ARG A 2 -16.11 11.05 23.02
N PRO A 3 -16.21 11.91 24.05
CA PRO A 3 -15.48 13.18 24.09
C PRO A 3 -13.96 13.03 23.92
N GLU A 4 -13.38 11.97 24.49
CA GLU A 4 -11.95 11.66 24.33
C GLU A 4 -11.56 11.33 22.87
N ASP A 5 -12.47 10.77 22.08
CA ASP A 5 -12.22 10.43 20.68
C ASP A 5 -12.08 11.71 19.83
N TYR A 6 -12.87 12.75 20.12
CA TYR A 6 -12.74 14.06 19.45
C TYR A 6 -11.41 14.74 19.79
N LYS A 7 -10.97 14.66 21.05
CA LYS A 7 -9.65 15.17 21.41
C LYS A 7 -8.51 14.46 20.71
N THR A 8 -8.64 13.15 20.50
CA THR A 8 -7.67 12.37 19.72
C THR A 8 -7.66 12.81 18.26
N LEU A 9 -8.82 13.08 17.67
CA LEU A 9 -8.94 13.59 16.31
C LEU A 9 -8.23 14.96 16.17
N GLU A 10 -8.47 15.90 17.11
CA GLU A 10 -7.79 17.21 17.11
C GLU A 10 -6.26 17.07 17.17
N ILE A 11 -5.75 16.12 17.94
CA ILE A 11 -4.30 15.84 18.01
C ILE A 11 -3.76 15.30 16.67
N LEU A 12 -4.52 14.43 15.99
CA LEU A 12 -4.13 13.91 14.68
C LEU A 12 -4.13 15.02 13.63
N GLU A 13 -5.15 15.89 13.60
CA GLU A 13 -5.23 17.05 12.72
C GLU A 13 -4.04 18.02 12.94
N ASP A 14 -3.71 18.32 14.18
CA ASP A 14 -2.58 19.17 14.52
C ASP A 14 -1.22 18.54 14.10
N ALA A 15 -1.07 17.23 14.25
CA ALA A 15 0.10 16.50 13.76
C ALA A 15 0.17 16.51 12.21
N PHE A 16 -0.97 16.42 11.55
CA PHE A 16 -1.07 16.52 10.10
C PHE A 16 -0.65 17.90 9.58
N GLU A 17 -1.16 18.98 10.17
CA GLU A 17 -0.78 20.35 9.82
C GLU A 17 0.73 20.61 9.99
N ARG A 18 1.34 20.01 11.03
CA ARG A 18 2.80 20.09 11.27
C ARG A 18 3.62 19.14 10.42
N LYS A 19 2.99 18.28 9.60
CA LYS A 19 3.64 17.22 8.82
C LYS A 19 4.48 16.27 9.69
N ASP A 20 3.96 15.96 10.88
CA ASP A 20 4.64 15.09 11.86
C ASP A 20 4.27 13.62 11.67
N GLY A 21 4.84 12.97 10.66
CA GLY A 21 4.62 11.54 10.40
C GLY A 21 5.01 10.65 11.58
N SER A 22 5.93 11.08 12.46
CA SER A 22 6.35 10.28 13.62
C SER A 22 5.25 10.14 14.67
N HIS A 23 4.39 11.14 14.80
CA HIS A 23 3.22 11.06 15.68
C HIS A 23 2.25 9.96 15.24
N PHE A 24 2.01 9.85 13.93
CA PHE A 24 1.17 8.80 13.37
C PHE A 24 1.74 7.40 13.57
N VAL A 25 3.06 7.22 13.49
CA VAL A 25 3.72 5.93 13.81
C VAL A 25 3.34 5.49 15.22
N SER A 26 3.55 6.37 16.21
CA SER A 26 3.20 6.07 17.61
C SER A 26 1.71 5.81 17.79
N PHE A 27 0.86 6.57 17.10
CA PHE A 27 -0.58 6.36 17.15
C PHE A 27 -0.99 5.00 16.58
N LEU A 28 -0.52 4.63 15.38
CA LEU A 28 -0.88 3.39 14.71
C LEU A 28 -0.41 2.15 15.48
N ASP A 29 0.74 2.23 16.15
CA ASP A 29 1.26 1.13 16.95
C ASP A 29 0.35 0.75 18.15
N HIS A 30 -0.52 1.67 18.59
CA HIS A 30 -1.40 1.49 19.73
C HIS A 30 -2.90 1.66 19.38
N SER A 31 -3.25 1.78 18.10
CA SER A 31 -4.59 2.19 17.67
C SER A 31 -5.61 1.05 17.58
N ARG A 32 -5.21 -0.22 17.66
CA ARG A 32 -6.05 -1.39 17.33
C ARG A 32 -7.41 -1.38 18.05
N ASP A 33 -7.44 -0.94 19.29
CA ASP A 33 -8.66 -0.90 20.13
C ASP A 33 -9.40 0.45 20.07
N LEU A 34 -8.92 1.39 19.26
CA LEU A 34 -9.57 2.69 19.09
C LEU A 34 -10.73 2.59 18.09
N PRO A 35 -11.67 3.56 18.13
CA PRO A 35 -12.76 3.63 17.17
C PRO A 35 -12.27 3.55 15.72
N LEU A 36 -13.03 2.84 14.88
CA LEU A 36 -12.72 2.64 13.46
C LEU A 36 -12.41 3.96 12.74
N LEU A 37 -13.20 5.01 13.01
CA LEU A 37 -13.01 6.32 12.40
C LEU A 37 -11.59 6.86 12.64
N LEU A 38 -11.08 6.78 13.87
CA LEU A 38 -9.76 7.30 14.20
C LEU A 38 -8.65 6.51 13.50
N ARG A 39 -8.78 5.18 13.41
CA ARG A 39 -7.82 4.33 12.73
C ARG A 39 -7.76 4.61 11.23
N VAL A 40 -8.92 4.63 10.57
CA VAL A 40 -9.03 4.93 9.14
C VAL A 40 -8.51 6.33 8.85
N HIS A 41 -8.95 7.33 9.62
CA HIS A 41 -8.54 8.72 9.43
C HIS A 41 -7.03 8.91 9.55
N ALA A 42 -6.40 8.30 10.58
CA ALA A 42 -4.95 8.38 10.75
C ALA A 42 -4.18 7.74 9.58
N VAL A 43 -4.68 6.63 9.03
CA VAL A 43 -4.07 5.98 7.86
C VAL A 43 -4.18 6.87 6.62
N CYS A 44 -5.36 7.43 6.34
CA CYS A 44 -5.58 8.33 5.19
C CYS A 44 -4.70 9.59 5.24
N MET A 45 -4.50 10.16 6.42
CA MET A 45 -3.63 11.33 6.57
C MET A 45 -2.18 11.05 6.16
N LEU A 46 -1.69 9.82 6.33
CA LEU A 46 -0.33 9.44 6.00
C LEU A 46 0.00 9.46 4.51
N GLU A 47 -0.99 9.42 3.62
CA GLU A 47 -0.78 9.62 2.19
C GLU A 47 -0.06 10.94 1.89
N HIS A 48 -0.30 11.98 2.69
CA HIS A 48 0.16 13.35 2.45
C HIS A 48 1.35 13.76 3.31
N VAL A 49 1.58 13.09 4.43
CA VAL A 49 2.60 13.46 5.41
C VAL A 49 3.56 12.32 5.74
N GLY A 50 3.28 11.12 5.20
CA GLY A 50 4.10 9.93 5.44
C GLY A 50 5.40 9.96 4.65
N ASP A 51 6.40 9.33 5.23
CA ASP A 51 7.67 9.00 4.59
C ASP A 51 8.02 7.53 4.83
N GLU A 52 9.21 7.08 4.42
CA GLU A 52 9.59 5.67 4.57
C GLU A 52 9.51 5.15 6.01
N ARG A 53 9.61 6.02 7.01
CA ARG A 53 9.53 5.64 8.45
C ARG A 53 8.16 5.08 8.83
N VAL A 54 7.08 5.50 8.15
CA VAL A 54 5.71 5.04 8.45
C VAL A 54 5.37 3.69 7.81
N VAL A 55 6.16 3.24 6.81
CA VAL A 55 5.87 2.03 6.03
C VAL A 55 5.73 0.81 6.93
N SER A 56 6.61 0.63 7.91
CA SER A 56 6.54 -0.53 8.80
C SER A 56 5.27 -0.57 9.65
N SER A 57 4.79 0.59 10.11
CA SER A 57 3.54 0.69 10.88
C SER A 57 2.32 0.46 9.99
N LEU A 58 2.31 1.00 8.78
CA LEU A 58 1.25 0.72 7.80
C LEU A 58 1.21 -0.76 7.40
N CYS A 59 2.36 -1.42 7.24
CA CYS A 59 2.42 -2.86 6.98
C CYS A 59 1.84 -3.68 8.14
N ARG A 60 2.04 -3.25 9.40
CA ARG A 60 1.39 -3.89 10.56
C ARG A 60 -0.13 -3.67 10.54
N VAL A 61 -0.59 -2.45 10.24
CA VAL A 61 -2.03 -2.17 10.08
C VAL A 61 -2.64 -3.04 8.98
N LEU A 62 -2.00 -3.11 7.82
CA LEU A 62 -2.44 -3.96 6.70
C LEU A 62 -2.58 -5.42 7.11
N LYS A 63 -1.66 -5.92 7.93
CA LYS A 63 -1.66 -7.32 8.37
C LYS A 63 -2.65 -7.60 9.50
N ASP A 64 -2.71 -6.72 10.51
CA ASP A 64 -3.23 -7.08 11.83
C ASP A 64 -4.47 -6.29 12.25
N ASP A 65 -4.88 -5.24 11.52
CA ASP A 65 -6.09 -4.47 11.89
C ASP A 65 -7.34 -5.34 11.73
N PRO A 66 -8.26 -5.36 12.72
CA PRO A 66 -9.46 -6.18 12.66
C PRO A 66 -10.45 -5.76 11.56
N SER A 67 -10.40 -4.49 11.12
CA SER A 67 -11.30 -3.96 10.09
C SER A 67 -10.71 -4.14 8.69
N PRO A 68 -11.42 -4.81 7.78
CA PRO A 68 -10.98 -4.87 6.38
C PRO A 68 -10.93 -3.47 5.72
N LEU A 69 -11.73 -2.51 6.17
CA LEU A 69 -11.66 -1.15 5.67
C LEU A 69 -10.33 -0.48 6.05
N THR A 70 -9.89 -0.62 7.30
CA THR A 70 -8.60 -0.04 7.73
C THR A 70 -7.42 -0.71 7.00
N ARG A 71 -7.49 -2.04 6.77
CA ARG A 71 -6.46 -2.75 6.00
C ARG A 71 -6.45 -2.32 4.53
N HIS A 72 -7.62 -2.12 3.92
CA HIS A 72 -7.75 -1.55 2.57
C HIS A 72 -7.07 -0.17 2.47
N GLU A 73 -7.41 0.75 3.39
CA GLU A 73 -6.80 2.09 3.41
C GLU A 73 -5.27 2.03 3.64
N ALA A 74 -4.80 1.08 4.44
CA ALA A 74 -3.37 0.87 4.60
C ALA A 74 -2.68 0.40 3.30
N ALA A 75 -3.32 -0.51 2.54
CA ALA A 75 -2.82 -0.92 1.23
C ALA A 75 -2.78 0.25 0.25
N PHE A 76 -3.87 1.04 0.17
CA PHE A 76 -3.97 2.24 -0.65
C PHE A 76 -2.84 3.23 -0.32
N THR A 77 -2.70 3.59 0.96
CA THR A 77 -1.68 4.55 1.42
C THR A 77 -0.26 4.05 1.12
N LEU A 78 0.03 2.76 1.30
CA LEU A 78 1.32 2.16 0.92
C LEU A 78 1.59 2.27 -0.58
N GLY A 79 0.56 2.10 -1.40
CA GLY A 79 0.63 2.29 -2.85
C GLY A 79 0.94 3.74 -3.24
N GLN A 80 0.29 4.71 -2.61
CA GLN A 80 0.51 6.15 -2.84
C GLN A 80 1.91 6.60 -2.40
N LEU A 81 2.39 6.12 -1.26
CA LEU A 81 3.74 6.42 -0.78
C LEU A 81 4.84 5.83 -1.67
N GLY A 82 4.56 4.74 -2.39
CA GLY A 82 5.42 4.21 -3.45
C GLY A 82 6.72 3.53 -2.98
N TYR A 83 6.90 3.24 -1.70
CA TYR A 83 8.12 2.63 -1.18
C TYR A 83 8.19 1.13 -1.43
N LYS A 84 9.28 0.67 -2.03
CA LYS A 84 9.50 -0.75 -2.34
C LYS A 84 9.55 -1.65 -1.11
N SER A 85 9.87 -1.11 0.04
CA SER A 85 9.84 -1.82 1.33
C SER A 85 8.45 -2.36 1.71
N ALA A 86 7.37 -1.83 1.09
CA ALA A 86 6.00 -2.31 1.27
C ALA A 86 5.64 -3.54 0.43
N VAL A 87 6.38 -3.84 -0.64
CA VAL A 87 6.01 -4.85 -1.66
C VAL A 87 5.72 -6.21 -1.03
N SER A 88 6.57 -6.69 -0.13
CA SER A 88 6.37 -8.00 0.50
C SER A 88 5.08 -8.10 1.33
N ALA A 89 4.73 -7.04 2.05
CA ALA A 89 3.50 -6.99 2.84
C ALA A 89 2.27 -6.94 1.93
N LEU A 90 2.30 -6.12 0.87
CA LEU A 90 1.22 -6.03 -0.11
C LEU A 90 1.02 -7.34 -0.87
N VAL A 91 2.09 -8.03 -1.27
CA VAL A 91 2.01 -9.37 -1.87
C VAL A 91 1.33 -10.36 -0.92
N THR A 92 1.70 -10.35 0.35
CA THR A 92 1.10 -11.22 1.36
C THR A 92 -0.39 -10.94 1.53
N ALA A 93 -0.79 -9.67 1.60
CA ALA A 93 -2.19 -9.26 1.70
C ALA A 93 -2.98 -9.61 0.44
N MET A 94 -2.44 -9.35 -0.75
CA MET A 94 -3.08 -9.68 -2.03
C MET A 94 -3.41 -11.17 -2.15
N LEU A 95 -2.53 -12.04 -1.70
CA LEU A 95 -2.72 -13.50 -1.85
C LEU A 95 -3.53 -14.13 -0.71
N ASN A 96 -3.57 -13.52 0.49
CA ASN A 96 -4.02 -14.24 1.68
C ASN A 96 -5.05 -13.47 2.53
N ASP A 97 -5.34 -12.20 2.28
CA ASP A 97 -6.34 -11.49 3.09
C ASP A 97 -7.73 -12.11 2.90
N ALA A 98 -8.45 -12.28 3.99
CA ALA A 98 -9.80 -12.85 3.96
C ALA A 98 -10.80 -11.96 3.18
N SER A 99 -10.54 -10.66 3.10
CA SER A 99 -11.41 -9.68 2.45
C SER A 99 -10.99 -9.42 0.99
N PRO A 100 -11.88 -9.63 0.01
CA PRO A 100 -11.57 -9.33 -1.39
C PRO A 100 -11.17 -7.89 -1.64
N ILE A 101 -11.76 -6.90 -0.92
CA ILE A 101 -11.40 -5.49 -1.12
C ILE A 101 -9.95 -5.19 -0.71
N VAL A 102 -9.42 -5.91 0.28
CA VAL A 102 -8.00 -5.76 0.69
C VAL A 102 -7.08 -6.42 -0.34
N ARG A 103 -7.46 -7.61 -0.85
CA ARG A 103 -6.69 -8.28 -1.91
C ARG A 103 -6.65 -7.43 -3.18
N HIS A 104 -7.81 -6.90 -3.61
CA HIS A 104 -7.94 -5.97 -4.74
C HIS A 104 -7.02 -4.76 -4.58
N GLU A 105 -7.15 -4.01 -3.47
CA GLU A 105 -6.36 -2.81 -3.25
C GLU A 105 -4.85 -3.08 -3.16
N SER A 106 -4.49 -4.24 -2.60
CA SER A 106 -3.08 -4.66 -2.57
C SER A 106 -2.49 -4.88 -3.96
N ALA A 107 -3.27 -5.44 -4.91
CA ALA A 107 -2.85 -5.58 -6.31
C ALA A 107 -2.69 -4.20 -7.00
N VAL A 108 -3.63 -3.28 -6.76
CA VAL A 108 -3.56 -1.89 -7.25
C VAL A 108 -2.34 -1.17 -6.69
N ALA A 109 -2.09 -1.28 -5.38
CA ALA A 109 -0.93 -0.68 -4.72
C ALA A 109 0.40 -1.20 -5.27
N LEU A 110 0.52 -2.51 -5.55
CA LEU A 110 1.70 -3.09 -6.19
C LEU A 110 1.97 -2.50 -7.58
N SER A 111 0.90 -2.25 -8.35
CA SER A 111 0.98 -1.56 -9.63
C SER A 111 1.50 -0.13 -9.48
N SER A 112 1.01 0.61 -8.48
CA SER A 112 1.43 2.00 -8.19
C SER A 112 2.90 2.09 -7.79
N ILE A 113 3.39 1.16 -6.96
CA ILE A 113 4.81 1.08 -6.57
C ILE A 113 5.72 0.77 -7.77
N GLY A 114 5.23 0.00 -8.73
CA GLY A 114 5.95 -0.26 -9.98
C GLY A 114 7.17 -1.17 -9.83
N ASP A 115 7.21 -2.06 -8.83
CA ASP A 115 8.32 -3.01 -8.65
C ASP A 115 8.06 -4.33 -9.37
N GLU A 116 8.95 -4.66 -10.32
CA GLU A 116 8.86 -5.88 -11.11
C GLU A 116 8.96 -7.18 -10.29
N ALA A 117 9.44 -7.09 -9.05
CA ALA A 117 9.49 -8.23 -8.14
C ALA A 117 8.09 -8.80 -7.80
N ALA A 118 7.04 -7.99 -7.95
CA ALA A 118 5.66 -8.43 -7.72
C ALA A 118 5.07 -9.29 -8.85
N LEU A 119 5.68 -9.30 -10.05
CA LEU A 119 5.12 -9.99 -11.24
C LEU A 119 4.75 -11.46 -11.02
N PRO A 120 5.59 -12.33 -10.41
CA PRO A 120 5.25 -13.74 -10.23
C PRO A 120 4.04 -13.94 -9.31
N GLU A 121 3.87 -13.06 -8.33
CA GLU A 121 2.79 -13.16 -7.36
C GLU A 121 1.47 -12.56 -7.90
N LEU A 122 1.55 -11.51 -8.70
CA LEU A 122 0.42 -10.98 -9.47
C LEU A 122 -0.14 -12.03 -10.44
N GLU A 123 0.73 -12.79 -11.11
CA GLU A 123 0.32 -13.88 -12.01
C GLU A 123 -0.50 -14.95 -11.27
N LYS A 124 -0.18 -15.25 -10.02
CA LYS A 124 -0.99 -16.15 -9.17
C LYS A 124 -2.33 -15.52 -8.81
N ALA A 125 -2.36 -14.22 -8.47
CA ALA A 125 -3.56 -13.50 -8.06
C ALA A 125 -4.57 -13.33 -9.21
N ILE A 126 -4.17 -13.45 -10.48
CA ILE A 126 -5.10 -13.50 -11.63
C ILE A 126 -6.06 -14.70 -11.53
N GLN A 127 -5.75 -15.72 -10.75
CA GLN A 127 -6.61 -16.88 -10.50
C GLN A 127 -7.48 -16.73 -9.23
N ASP A 128 -7.57 -15.51 -8.66
CA ASP A 128 -8.44 -15.28 -7.51
C ASP A 128 -9.90 -15.57 -7.86
N THR A 129 -10.64 -16.14 -6.90
CA THR A 129 -12.05 -16.46 -7.06
C THR A 129 -12.96 -15.23 -7.13
N ASP A 130 -12.49 -14.09 -6.65
CA ASP A 130 -13.18 -12.82 -6.74
C ASP A 130 -12.75 -12.11 -8.04
N GLU A 131 -13.75 -11.72 -8.84
CA GLU A 131 -13.54 -11.15 -10.18
C GLU A 131 -12.79 -9.79 -10.12
N ASP A 132 -13.09 -8.95 -9.14
CA ASP A 132 -12.45 -7.64 -8.99
C ASP A 132 -10.98 -7.79 -8.61
N VAL A 133 -10.66 -8.78 -7.77
CA VAL A 133 -9.26 -9.11 -7.43
C VAL A 133 -8.51 -9.64 -8.65
N SER A 134 -9.09 -10.60 -9.36
CA SER A 134 -8.51 -11.19 -10.57
C SER A 134 -8.22 -10.14 -11.63
N ASN A 135 -9.20 -9.28 -11.92
CA ASN A 135 -9.05 -8.18 -12.90
C ASN A 135 -7.98 -7.18 -12.49
N SER A 136 -7.93 -6.80 -11.22
CA SER A 136 -6.92 -5.87 -10.71
C SER A 136 -5.51 -6.44 -10.79
N ALA A 137 -5.37 -7.72 -10.45
CA ALA A 137 -4.09 -8.42 -10.57
C ALA A 137 -3.63 -8.52 -12.04
N LEU A 138 -4.55 -8.78 -12.98
CA LEU A 138 -4.27 -8.81 -14.41
C LEU A 138 -3.79 -7.44 -14.91
N ILE A 139 -4.51 -6.37 -14.58
CA ILE A 139 -4.15 -4.99 -14.97
C ILE A 139 -2.78 -4.62 -14.40
N ALA A 140 -2.53 -4.91 -13.12
CA ALA A 140 -1.25 -4.67 -12.48
C ALA A 140 -0.11 -5.44 -13.14
N TRP A 141 -0.33 -6.73 -13.44
CA TRP A 141 0.65 -7.58 -14.12
C TRP A 141 0.99 -7.09 -15.51
N GLU A 142 -0.02 -6.72 -16.32
CA GLU A 142 0.18 -6.18 -17.67
C GLU A 142 0.97 -4.87 -17.62
N TYR A 143 0.61 -3.96 -16.70
CA TYR A 143 1.30 -2.68 -16.55
C TYR A 143 2.76 -2.85 -16.13
N LEU A 144 3.05 -3.66 -15.11
CA LEU A 144 4.43 -3.94 -14.70
C LEU A 144 5.24 -4.67 -15.78
N SER A 145 4.60 -5.56 -16.53
CA SER A 145 5.22 -6.23 -17.67
C SER A 145 5.57 -5.24 -18.80
N TYR A 146 4.70 -4.26 -19.05
CA TYR A 146 4.97 -3.16 -19.98
C TYR A 146 6.16 -2.31 -19.51
N LEU A 147 6.19 -1.90 -18.24
CA LEU A 147 7.30 -1.12 -17.68
C LEU A 147 8.63 -1.88 -17.78
N ARG A 148 8.64 -3.17 -17.47
CA ARG A 148 9.82 -4.04 -17.59
C ARG A 148 10.36 -4.10 -19.04
N ARG A 149 9.48 -4.26 -20.03
CA ARG A 149 9.87 -4.29 -21.46
C ARG A 149 10.50 -2.97 -21.88
N ASN A 150 9.90 -1.85 -21.51
CA ASN A 150 10.38 -0.52 -21.89
C ASN A 150 11.72 -0.15 -21.22
N ARG A 151 11.90 -0.49 -19.92
CA ARG A 151 13.19 -0.29 -19.22
C ARG A 151 14.32 -1.11 -19.85
N ARG A 152 14.04 -2.33 -20.32
CA ARG A 152 15.02 -3.17 -21.03
C ARG A 152 15.34 -2.61 -22.42
N GLY A 153 14.35 -2.18 -23.18
CA GLY A 153 14.54 -1.54 -24.49
C GLY A 153 15.37 -0.26 -24.40
N ALA A 154 15.12 0.60 -23.42
CA ALA A 154 15.90 1.82 -23.20
C ALA A 154 17.37 1.52 -22.84
N ARG A 155 17.63 0.49 -22.01
CA ARG A 155 19.01 0.04 -21.68
C ARG A 155 19.76 -0.53 -22.88
N ASP A 156 19.05 -1.17 -23.82
CA ASP A 156 19.68 -1.74 -25.02
C ASP A 156 20.04 -0.65 -26.05
N MET A 157 19.28 0.45 -26.08
CA MET A 157 19.56 1.60 -26.93
C MET A 157 20.77 2.44 -26.46
N THR A 158 21.17 2.32 -25.19
CA THR A 158 22.33 3.04 -24.61
C THR A 158 23.65 2.29 -24.75
N LYS A 159 23.63 1.03 -25.21
CA LYS A 159 24.85 0.28 -25.49
C LYS A 159 25.47 0.78 -26.81
N PRO A 160 26.75 1.18 -26.82
CA PRO A 160 27.40 1.56 -28.06
C PRO A 160 27.38 0.37 -29.02
N LYS A 161 26.85 0.57 -30.23
CA LYS A 161 26.99 -0.40 -31.30
C LYS A 161 28.48 -0.45 -31.69
N ILE A 162 29.22 -1.38 -31.09
CA ILE A 162 30.59 -1.68 -31.55
C ILE A 162 30.45 -2.27 -32.93
N ARG A 163 30.76 -1.46 -33.97
CA ARG A 163 31.00 -1.99 -35.32
C ARG A 163 32.41 -2.58 -35.31
N LEU A 164 32.51 -3.89 -35.42
CA LEU A 164 33.75 -4.58 -35.83
C LEU A 164 33.99 -4.34 -37.31
#